data_4b00c525c147669c5e94ef90ad379712
#
_entry.id   4b00c525c147669c5e94ef90ad379712
#
_cell.length_a   1.000
_cell.length_b   1.000
_cell.length_c   1.000
_cell.angle_alpha   90.00
_cell.angle_beta   90.00
_cell.angle_gamma   90.00
#
_symmetry.space_group_name_H-M   'P 1'
#
loop_
_entity.id
_entity.type
_entity.pdbx_description
1 polymer ?
#
loop_
_entity_poly.entity_id
_entity_poly.type
_entity_poly.pdbx_seq_one_letter_code
_entity_poly.pdbx_strand_id
1 'polypeptide(L)'
;MGNLLAYSGIVTKVRAMQAKLLTDEDFRNIAAFHTVTEVAAYLKEHPGYRNVLADMDENRLHRGEIEKLLVQSLYSDYTRLYRFSGMDQKKFLELYLKRYEMNLINYCLRIVFNHYQKPFDLDHKKIFFDKYSDLSIDKLITSGNIGELVENLKGTEYYAPLKRLENAENPTLFDYDLALNLYYFTTMWKKRKKILKHKELEIFTRDAGAKIDLLNLQWIYRAKKYYNMLPPDISTLLIPIHYRIHVDQLKDLVEAPSVDEFLKLVTRTPYLRHTDTQTPASIETIYKDCLYRLYLADRRSNHYSIATVNTYLFLKEEELDKLTTVLECVRYGLPARETLTYIGGTAK
;
A
#
# COMPACT_ATOMS: atom_id res chain seq x y z
N MET A 1 -13.06 30.27 -2.17
CA MET A 1 -14.37 29.66 -2.54
C MET A 1 -14.24 28.51 -3.57
N GLY A 2 -13.28 28.55 -4.53
CA GLY A 2 -13.18 27.53 -5.59
C GLY A 2 -12.99 26.08 -5.10
N ASN A 3 -12.14 25.83 -4.11
CA ASN A 3 -11.89 24.48 -3.60
C ASN A 3 -13.08 23.88 -2.84
N LEU A 4 -13.84 24.70 -2.11
CA LEU A 4 -15.03 24.23 -1.39
C LEU A 4 -16.05 23.64 -2.36
N LEU A 5 -16.37 24.34 -3.43
CA LEU A 5 -17.33 23.87 -4.44
C LEU A 5 -16.81 22.63 -5.18
N ALA A 6 -15.53 22.63 -5.56
CA ALA A 6 -14.91 21.53 -6.29
C ALA A 6 -14.82 20.23 -5.47
N TYR A 7 -14.71 20.34 -4.14
CA TYR A 7 -14.49 19.19 -3.26
C TYR A 7 -15.68 18.81 -2.38
N SER A 8 -16.74 19.62 -2.27
CA SER A 8 -17.86 19.39 -1.35
C SER A 8 -18.53 18.01 -1.55
N GLY A 9 -18.80 17.64 -2.79
CA GLY A 9 -19.42 16.35 -3.11
C GLY A 9 -18.56 15.14 -2.72
N ILE A 10 -17.29 15.15 -3.13
CA ILE A 10 -16.38 14.02 -2.82
C ILE A 10 -16.05 13.95 -1.33
N VAL A 11 -15.89 15.09 -0.66
CA VAL A 11 -15.60 15.13 0.79
C VAL A 11 -16.78 14.58 1.60
N THR A 12 -18.01 14.94 1.25
CA THR A 12 -19.21 14.37 1.87
C THR A 12 -19.28 12.86 1.66
N LYS A 13 -18.96 12.39 0.45
CA LYS A 13 -18.91 10.96 0.14
C LYS A 13 -17.84 10.25 0.96
N VAL A 14 -16.63 10.80 1.02
CA VAL A 14 -15.52 10.25 1.81
C VAL A 14 -15.89 10.15 3.29
N ARG A 15 -16.52 11.17 3.88
CA ARG A 15 -16.97 11.12 5.28
C ARG A 15 -17.95 9.99 5.53
N ALA A 16 -18.92 9.80 4.63
CA ALA A 16 -19.89 8.71 4.73
C ALA A 16 -19.23 7.31 4.56
N MET A 17 -18.19 7.21 3.74
CA MET A 17 -17.41 5.98 3.58
C MET A 17 -16.52 5.72 4.79
N GLN A 18 -15.87 6.75 5.31
CA GLN A 18 -15.00 6.65 6.49
C GLN A 18 -15.77 6.25 7.76
N ALA A 19 -17.02 6.69 7.92
CA ALA A 19 -17.88 6.27 9.02
C ALA A 19 -18.23 4.78 9.00
N LYS A 20 -17.86 4.07 7.93
CA LYS A 20 -18.04 2.61 7.78
C LYS A 20 -16.72 1.83 7.89
N LEU A 21 -15.63 2.47 8.20
CA LEU A 21 -14.39 1.76 8.56
C LEU A 21 -14.55 1.08 9.90
N LEU A 22 -13.83 -0.02 10.10
CA LEU A 22 -13.78 -0.73 11.36
C LEU A 22 -13.13 0.13 12.44
N THR A 23 -13.73 0.08 13.62
CA THR A 23 -13.22 0.74 14.82
C THR A 23 -12.23 -0.15 15.57
N ASP A 24 -11.52 0.41 16.55
CA ASP A 24 -10.67 -0.39 17.45
C ASP A 24 -11.49 -1.40 18.26
N GLU A 25 -12.78 -1.12 18.53
CA GLU A 25 -13.70 -2.06 19.17
C GLU A 25 -14.04 -3.24 18.25
N ASP A 26 -14.32 -2.97 16.98
CA ASP A 26 -14.53 -4.02 15.97
C ASP A 26 -13.31 -4.94 15.89
N PHE A 27 -12.10 -4.39 15.85
CA PHE A 27 -10.87 -5.20 15.84
C PHE A 27 -10.68 -6.02 17.12
N ARG A 28 -11.05 -5.50 18.31
CA ARG A 28 -11.03 -6.28 19.54
C ARG A 28 -12.01 -7.45 19.48
N ASN A 29 -13.22 -7.22 18.98
CA ASN A 29 -14.24 -8.26 18.81
C ASN A 29 -13.76 -9.34 17.84
N ILE A 30 -13.26 -8.93 16.65
CA ILE A 30 -12.77 -9.85 15.62
C ILE A 30 -11.57 -10.67 16.12
N ALA A 31 -10.65 -10.07 16.86
CA ALA A 31 -9.48 -10.75 17.42
C ALA A 31 -9.84 -11.80 18.48
N ALA A 32 -11.03 -11.72 19.07
CA ALA A 32 -11.52 -12.68 20.07
C ALA A 32 -12.20 -13.91 19.44
N PHE A 33 -12.48 -13.94 18.15
CA PHE A 33 -13.06 -15.09 17.47
C PHE A 33 -12.07 -16.24 17.34
N HIS A 34 -12.62 -17.45 17.25
CA HIS A 34 -11.82 -18.68 17.17
C HIS A 34 -11.72 -19.23 15.75
N THR A 35 -12.60 -18.80 14.87
CA THR A 35 -12.67 -19.31 13.49
C THR A 35 -12.79 -18.19 12.46
N VAL A 36 -12.26 -18.45 11.28
CA VAL A 36 -12.40 -17.52 10.13
C VAL A 36 -13.86 -17.33 9.75
N THR A 37 -14.71 -18.33 9.98
CA THR A 37 -16.16 -18.28 9.73
C THR A 37 -16.85 -17.25 10.63
N GLU A 38 -16.48 -17.20 11.91
CA GLU A 38 -17.02 -16.18 12.85
C GLU A 38 -16.61 -14.77 12.43
N VAL A 39 -15.36 -14.58 11.96
CA VAL A 39 -14.91 -13.29 11.40
C VAL A 39 -15.75 -12.92 10.18
N ALA A 40 -15.99 -13.85 9.27
CA ALA A 40 -16.80 -13.63 8.07
C ALA A 40 -18.24 -13.24 8.42
N ALA A 41 -18.87 -13.94 9.36
CA ALA A 41 -20.21 -13.63 9.86
C ALA A 41 -20.29 -12.22 10.44
N TYR A 42 -19.33 -11.84 11.27
CA TYR A 42 -19.24 -10.49 11.82
C TYR A 42 -19.12 -9.41 10.73
N LEU A 43 -18.21 -9.62 9.77
CA LEU A 43 -18.02 -8.68 8.66
C LEU A 43 -19.26 -8.58 7.75
N LYS A 44 -20.02 -9.67 7.59
CA LYS A 44 -21.26 -9.69 6.80
C LYS A 44 -22.33 -8.77 7.37
N GLU A 45 -22.40 -8.64 8.69
CA GLU A 45 -23.31 -7.72 9.37
C GLU A 45 -22.77 -6.28 9.43
N HIS A 46 -21.45 -6.10 9.27
CA HIS A 46 -20.84 -4.78 9.39
C HIS A 46 -21.15 -3.89 8.18
N PRO A 47 -21.56 -2.60 8.38
CA PRO A 47 -21.98 -1.69 7.28
C PRO A 47 -20.91 -1.46 6.20
N GLY A 48 -19.64 -1.65 6.51
CA GLY A 48 -18.53 -1.50 5.58
C GLY A 48 -18.38 -2.66 4.60
N TYR A 49 -18.82 -3.86 5.00
CA TYR A 49 -18.55 -5.11 4.27
C TYR A 49 -19.78 -5.88 3.84
N ARG A 50 -20.94 -5.66 4.48
CA ARG A 50 -22.17 -6.42 4.20
C ARG A 50 -22.55 -6.53 2.72
N ASN A 51 -22.32 -5.46 1.93
CA ASN A 51 -22.67 -5.48 0.51
C ASN A 51 -21.73 -6.37 -0.34
N VAL A 52 -20.50 -6.53 0.10
CA VAL A 52 -19.49 -7.34 -0.59
C VAL A 52 -19.60 -8.81 -0.18
N LEU A 53 -20.10 -9.06 1.03
CA LEU A 53 -20.24 -10.38 1.62
C LEU A 53 -21.69 -10.92 1.54
N ALA A 54 -22.65 -10.15 0.98
CA ALA A 54 -24.09 -10.47 1.03
C ALA A 54 -24.43 -11.86 0.49
N ASP A 55 -23.86 -12.22 -0.66
CA ASP A 55 -24.18 -13.45 -1.39
C ASP A 55 -23.32 -14.65 -0.98
N MET A 56 -22.59 -14.56 0.13
CA MET A 56 -21.65 -15.58 0.53
C MET A 56 -22.20 -16.55 1.56
N ASP A 57 -21.91 -17.84 1.31
CA ASP A 57 -22.12 -18.90 2.28
C ASP A 57 -20.90 -18.98 3.23
N GLU A 58 -21.11 -18.55 4.45
CA GLU A 58 -20.08 -18.48 5.52
C GLU A 58 -19.39 -19.81 5.77
N ASN A 59 -20.12 -20.92 5.59
CA ASN A 59 -19.60 -22.27 5.85
C ASN A 59 -18.67 -22.78 4.75
N ARG A 60 -18.65 -22.13 3.59
CA ARG A 60 -17.79 -22.47 2.44
C ARG A 60 -16.62 -21.51 2.27
N LEU A 61 -16.50 -20.50 3.14
CA LEU A 61 -15.47 -19.50 3.04
C LEU A 61 -14.11 -20.02 3.54
N HIS A 62 -13.17 -20.02 2.62
CA HIS A 62 -11.76 -20.08 2.96
C HIS A 62 -11.20 -18.66 3.11
N ARG A 63 -10.17 -18.50 3.95
CA ARG A 63 -9.46 -17.22 4.13
C ARG A 63 -9.18 -16.50 2.80
N GLY A 64 -8.67 -17.23 1.79
CA GLY A 64 -8.36 -16.65 0.48
C GLY A 64 -9.56 -16.03 -0.23
N GLU A 65 -10.77 -16.58 -0.06
CA GLU A 65 -12.00 -16.01 -0.61
C GLU A 65 -12.37 -14.71 0.12
N ILE A 66 -12.24 -14.68 1.44
CA ILE A 66 -12.47 -13.45 2.22
C ILE A 66 -11.51 -12.36 1.79
N GLU A 67 -10.21 -12.66 1.65
CA GLU A 67 -9.21 -11.69 1.20
C GLU A 67 -9.51 -11.11 -0.19
N LYS A 68 -9.99 -11.93 -1.13
CA LYS A 68 -10.45 -11.45 -2.45
C LYS A 68 -11.57 -10.42 -2.32
N LEU A 69 -12.53 -10.68 -1.44
CA LEU A 69 -13.65 -9.77 -1.22
C LEU A 69 -13.24 -8.50 -0.50
N LEU A 70 -12.30 -8.59 0.44
CA LEU A 70 -11.69 -7.42 1.04
C LEU A 70 -11.05 -6.52 -0.03
N VAL A 71 -10.31 -7.11 -0.96
CA VAL A 71 -9.74 -6.37 -2.11
C VAL A 71 -10.83 -5.80 -3.01
N GLN A 72 -11.91 -6.54 -3.28
CA GLN A 72 -13.06 -6.01 -4.03
C GLN A 72 -13.71 -4.82 -3.33
N SER A 73 -13.75 -4.81 -1.99
CA SER A 73 -14.27 -3.65 -1.25
C SER A 73 -13.46 -2.39 -1.52
N LEU A 74 -12.11 -2.51 -1.60
CA LEU A 74 -11.22 -1.40 -1.94
C LEU A 74 -11.47 -0.88 -3.36
N TYR A 75 -11.61 -1.77 -4.35
CA TYR A 75 -11.89 -1.39 -5.73
C TYR A 75 -13.29 -0.77 -5.88
N SER A 76 -14.27 -1.25 -5.12
CA SER A 76 -15.60 -0.61 -5.03
C SER A 76 -15.50 0.80 -4.48
N ASP A 77 -14.70 1.00 -3.44
CA ASP A 77 -14.50 2.32 -2.84
C ASP A 77 -13.78 3.27 -3.78
N TYR A 78 -12.72 2.80 -4.47
CA TYR A 78 -12.08 3.58 -5.53
C TYR A 78 -13.07 3.98 -6.63
N THR A 79 -13.90 3.06 -7.10
CA THR A 79 -14.93 3.31 -8.12
C THR A 79 -15.93 4.37 -7.65
N ARG A 80 -16.36 4.31 -6.38
CA ARG A 80 -17.25 5.31 -5.78
C ARG A 80 -16.57 6.68 -5.73
N LEU A 81 -15.32 6.75 -5.29
CA LEU A 81 -14.55 7.99 -5.28
C LEU A 81 -14.41 8.58 -6.69
N TYR A 82 -14.06 7.75 -7.67
CA TYR A 82 -13.90 8.19 -9.05
C TYR A 82 -15.21 8.77 -9.65
N ARG A 83 -16.36 8.18 -9.32
CA ARG A 83 -17.69 8.69 -9.76
C ARG A 83 -18.04 10.05 -9.16
N PHE A 84 -17.62 10.32 -7.92
CA PHE A 84 -17.87 11.59 -7.24
C PHE A 84 -16.77 12.64 -7.48
N SER A 85 -15.76 12.29 -8.25
CA SER A 85 -14.59 13.14 -8.54
C SER A 85 -14.83 14.01 -9.77
N GLY A 86 -14.43 15.28 -9.65
CA GLY A 86 -14.20 16.15 -10.81
C GLY A 86 -12.90 15.80 -11.55
N MET A 87 -12.58 16.55 -12.61
CA MET A 87 -11.44 16.22 -13.48
C MET A 87 -10.08 16.20 -12.76
N ASP A 88 -9.84 17.14 -11.87
CA ASP A 88 -8.53 17.22 -11.17
C ASP A 88 -8.39 16.12 -10.12
N GLN A 89 -9.46 15.77 -9.42
CA GLN A 89 -9.46 14.63 -8.49
C GLN A 89 -9.29 13.30 -9.22
N LYS A 90 -9.87 13.13 -10.41
CA LYS A 90 -9.66 11.95 -11.25
C LYS A 90 -8.21 11.76 -11.63
N LYS A 91 -7.51 12.83 -12.01
CA LYS A 91 -6.07 12.79 -12.29
C LYS A 91 -5.24 12.30 -11.09
N PHE A 92 -5.63 12.72 -9.86
CA PHE A 92 -5.00 12.20 -8.65
C PHE A 92 -5.28 10.70 -8.47
N LEU A 93 -6.54 10.27 -8.66
CA LEU A 93 -6.92 8.86 -8.56
C LEU A 93 -6.22 7.99 -9.62
N GLU A 94 -5.99 8.50 -10.83
CA GLU A 94 -5.20 7.84 -11.87
C GLU A 94 -3.73 7.65 -11.46
N LEU A 95 -3.12 8.64 -10.78
CA LEU A 95 -1.80 8.46 -10.18
C LEU A 95 -1.80 7.37 -9.11
N TYR A 96 -2.86 7.34 -8.30
CA TYR A 96 -3.02 6.36 -7.24
C TYR A 96 -3.23 4.93 -7.78
N LEU A 97 -3.97 4.80 -8.89
CA LEU A 97 -4.22 3.53 -9.59
C LEU A 97 -2.93 2.82 -9.98
N LYS A 98 -1.87 3.56 -10.33
CA LYS A 98 -0.57 2.99 -10.72
C LYS A 98 0.03 2.09 -9.65
N ARG A 99 -0.28 2.33 -8.38
CA ARG A 99 0.09 1.44 -7.27
C ARG A 99 -0.63 0.10 -7.34
N TYR A 100 -1.92 0.10 -7.70
CA TYR A 100 -2.68 -1.14 -7.86
C TYR A 100 -2.22 -1.94 -9.07
N GLU A 101 -1.87 -1.26 -10.17
CA GLU A 101 -1.27 -1.89 -11.35
C GLU A 101 0.06 -2.57 -11.00
N MET A 102 0.95 -1.87 -10.31
CA MET A 102 2.22 -2.42 -9.85
C MET A 102 2.01 -3.65 -8.94
N ASN A 103 1.09 -3.57 -7.98
CA ASN A 103 0.78 -4.69 -7.10
C ASN A 103 0.22 -5.90 -7.85
N LEU A 104 -0.59 -5.67 -8.90
CA LEU A 104 -1.10 -6.73 -9.78
C LEU A 104 0.04 -7.41 -10.54
N ILE A 105 0.94 -6.64 -11.14
CA ILE A 105 2.10 -7.18 -11.88
C ILE A 105 3.00 -7.98 -10.94
N ASN A 106 3.29 -7.46 -9.74
CA ASN A 106 4.08 -8.18 -8.73
C ASN A 106 3.42 -9.49 -8.29
N TYR A 107 2.10 -9.51 -8.16
CA TYR A 107 1.36 -10.75 -7.88
C TYR A 107 1.55 -11.77 -9.02
N CYS A 108 1.41 -11.34 -10.28
CA CYS A 108 1.61 -12.19 -11.45
C CYS A 108 3.06 -12.71 -11.53
N LEU A 109 4.06 -11.84 -11.30
CA LEU A 109 5.48 -12.23 -11.27
C LEU A 109 5.75 -13.32 -10.25
N ARG A 110 5.19 -13.22 -9.03
CA ARG A 110 5.35 -14.24 -7.97
C ARG A 110 4.76 -15.58 -8.38
N ILE A 111 3.59 -15.59 -9.01
CA ILE A 111 2.96 -16.83 -9.48
C ILE A 111 3.82 -17.50 -10.53
N VAL A 112 4.23 -16.75 -11.55
CA VAL A 112 5.01 -17.28 -12.67
C VAL A 112 6.41 -17.71 -12.22
N PHE A 113 7.08 -16.93 -11.39
CA PHE A 113 8.42 -17.23 -10.90
C PHE A 113 8.48 -18.51 -10.04
N ASN A 114 7.48 -18.69 -9.19
CA ASN A 114 7.40 -19.87 -8.32
C ASN A 114 6.76 -21.10 -9.00
N HIS A 115 6.46 -21.03 -10.29
CA HIS A 115 5.84 -22.12 -11.05
C HIS A 115 4.60 -22.70 -10.36
N TYR A 116 3.74 -21.85 -9.79
CA TYR A 116 2.50 -22.31 -9.18
C TYR A 116 1.61 -22.97 -10.24
N GLN A 117 1.26 -24.24 -10.01
CA GLN A 117 0.40 -25.02 -10.90
C GLN A 117 -1.08 -24.57 -10.89
N LYS A 118 -1.46 -23.73 -9.94
CA LYS A 118 -2.82 -23.18 -9.88
C LYS A 118 -2.99 -22.06 -10.89
N PRO A 119 -4.10 -22.04 -11.64
CA PRO A 119 -4.38 -20.94 -12.55
C PRO A 119 -4.45 -19.61 -11.78
N PHE A 120 -4.13 -18.55 -12.48
CA PHE A 120 -4.31 -17.19 -11.95
C PHE A 120 -5.78 -16.95 -11.60
N ASP A 121 -6.07 -16.67 -10.36
CA ASP A 121 -7.41 -16.31 -9.92
C ASP A 121 -7.51 -14.77 -9.82
N LEU A 122 -7.75 -14.14 -10.95
CA LEU A 122 -7.84 -12.70 -11.09
C LEU A 122 -9.22 -12.20 -11.55
N ASP A 123 -10.20 -13.09 -11.68
CA ASP A 123 -11.54 -12.73 -12.17
C ASP A 123 -12.18 -11.63 -11.32
N HIS A 124 -11.98 -11.68 -10.01
CA HIS A 124 -12.45 -10.65 -9.08
C HIS A 124 -11.85 -9.25 -9.32
N LYS A 125 -10.71 -9.16 -10.04
CA LYS A 125 -10.03 -7.88 -10.37
C LYS A 125 -10.38 -7.40 -11.78
N LYS A 126 -10.81 -8.28 -12.66
CA LYS A 126 -10.98 -8.00 -14.10
C LYS A 126 -11.86 -6.79 -14.36
N ILE A 127 -13.06 -6.74 -13.79
CA ILE A 127 -14.01 -5.63 -14.01
C ILE A 127 -13.40 -4.27 -13.64
N PHE A 128 -12.58 -4.24 -12.59
CA PHE A 128 -11.93 -3.01 -12.14
C PHE A 128 -10.81 -2.59 -13.10
N PHE A 129 -9.90 -3.51 -13.45
CA PHE A 129 -8.76 -3.19 -14.31
C PHE A 129 -9.18 -2.92 -15.75
N ASP A 130 -10.10 -3.67 -16.32
CA ASP A 130 -10.64 -3.42 -17.66
C ASP A 130 -11.28 -2.02 -17.78
N LYS A 131 -11.77 -1.48 -16.68
CA LYS A 131 -12.41 -0.16 -16.66
C LYS A 131 -11.45 1.00 -16.48
N TYR A 132 -10.39 0.84 -15.69
CA TYR A 132 -9.57 1.95 -15.22
C TYR A 132 -8.10 1.86 -15.65
N SER A 133 -7.66 0.73 -16.18
CA SER A 133 -6.26 0.43 -16.49
C SER A 133 -6.08 -0.03 -17.94
N ASP A 134 -4.89 0.17 -18.46
CA ASP A 134 -4.46 -0.39 -19.75
C ASP A 134 -3.92 -1.83 -19.62
N LEU A 135 -3.86 -2.38 -18.38
CA LEU A 135 -3.45 -3.76 -18.15
C LEU A 135 -4.56 -4.73 -18.54
N SER A 136 -4.27 -5.69 -19.41
CA SER A 136 -5.20 -6.75 -19.77
C SER A 136 -5.04 -7.96 -18.83
N ILE A 137 -6.02 -8.19 -17.98
CA ILE A 137 -6.04 -9.36 -17.10
C ILE A 137 -5.99 -10.65 -17.95
N ASP A 138 -6.74 -10.72 -19.03
CA ASP A 138 -6.77 -11.90 -19.92
C ASP A 138 -5.40 -12.26 -20.49
N LYS A 139 -4.57 -11.24 -20.83
CA LYS A 139 -3.19 -11.49 -21.27
C LYS A 139 -2.28 -11.92 -20.12
N LEU A 140 -2.42 -11.29 -18.95
CA LEU A 140 -1.56 -11.62 -17.81
C LEU A 140 -1.76 -13.04 -17.33
N ILE A 141 -3.00 -13.56 -17.31
CA ILE A 141 -3.32 -14.93 -16.83
C ILE A 141 -2.85 -16.03 -17.80
N THR A 142 -2.54 -15.70 -19.04
CA THR A 142 -2.01 -16.68 -20.01
C THR A 142 -0.51 -16.88 -19.94
N SER A 143 0.19 -16.11 -19.11
CA SER A 143 1.65 -16.14 -19.02
C SER A 143 2.13 -17.38 -18.27
N GLY A 144 2.89 -18.25 -18.93
CA GLY A 144 3.48 -19.44 -18.37
C GLY A 144 4.89 -19.25 -17.79
N ASN A 145 5.56 -18.16 -18.16
CA ASN A 145 6.90 -17.78 -17.71
C ASN A 145 7.09 -16.25 -17.69
N ILE A 146 8.20 -15.80 -17.10
CA ILE A 146 8.46 -14.36 -16.94
C ILE A 146 8.58 -13.65 -18.28
N GLY A 147 9.25 -14.24 -19.28
CA GLY A 147 9.38 -13.65 -20.60
C GLY A 147 8.02 -13.39 -21.26
N GLU A 148 7.11 -14.36 -21.20
CA GLU A 148 5.73 -14.19 -21.69
C GLU A 148 4.98 -13.11 -20.89
N LEU A 149 5.14 -13.08 -19.57
CA LEU A 149 4.52 -12.06 -18.74
C LEU A 149 4.99 -10.65 -19.14
N VAL A 150 6.28 -10.47 -19.35
CA VAL A 150 6.86 -9.20 -19.80
C VAL A 150 6.35 -8.83 -21.20
N GLU A 151 6.32 -9.77 -22.15
CA GLU A 151 5.77 -9.52 -23.48
C GLU A 151 4.27 -9.18 -23.47
N ASN A 152 3.49 -9.79 -22.57
CA ASN A 152 2.07 -9.46 -22.37
C ASN A 152 1.83 -8.05 -21.79
N LEU A 153 2.87 -7.42 -21.22
CA LEU A 153 2.86 -6.01 -20.81
C LEU A 153 3.22 -5.03 -21.95
N LYS A 154 3.51 -5.53 -23.15
CA LYS A 154 3.86 -4.68 -24.30
C LYS A 154 2.75 -3.69 -24.62
N GLY A 155 3.13 -2.43 -24.81
CA GLY A 155 2.19 -1.31 -24.98
C GLY A 155 1.85 -0.60 -23.65
N THR A 156 2.22 -1.14 -22.52
CA THR A 156 2.10 -0.47 -21.21
C THR A 156 3.41 0.20 -20.80
N GLU A 157 3.34 1.10 -19.83
CA GLU A 157 4.52 1.77 -19.28
C GLU A 157 5.46 0.83 -18.49
N TYR A 158 4.99 -0.36 -18.11
CA TYR A 158 5.75 -1.35 -17.33
C TYR A 158 6.63 -2.27 -18.19
N TYR A 159 6.38 -2.33 -19.50
CA TYR A 159 7.15 -3.18 -20.41
C TYR A 159 8.65 -2.85 -20.42
N ALA A 160 9.00 -1.59 -20.67
CA ALA A 160 10.39 -1.19 -20.84
C ALA A 160 11.27 -1.39 -19.59
N PRO A 161 10.82 -1.07 -18.35
CA PRO A 161 11.59 -1.36 -17.14
C PRO A 161 11.88 -2.85 -16.95
N LEU A 162 10.88 -3.72 -17.17
CA LEU A 162 11.01 -5.17 -16.97
C LEU A 162 11.79 -5.85 -18.09
N LYS A 163 11.60 -5.41 -19.35
CA LYS A 163 12.32 -5.97 -20.49
C LYS A 163 13.84 -5.81 -20.39
N ARG A 164 14.30 -4.76 -19.73
CA ARG A 164 15.75 -4.55 -19.50
C ARG A 164 16.38 -5.65 -18.65
N LEU A 165 15.60 -6.25 -17.75
CA LEU A 165 16.09 -7.31 -16.85
C LEU A 165 16.30 -8.64 -17.57
N GLU A 166 15.68 -8.87 -18.74
CA GLU A 166 15.94 -10.08 -19.52
C GLU A 166 17.39 -10.19 -20.01
N ASN A 167 18.09 -9.06 -20.10
CA ASN A 167 19.51 -9.00 -20.47
C ASN A 167 20.45 -9.12 -19.24
N ALA A 168 19.89 -9.21 -18.05
CA ALA A 168 20.69 -9.39 -16.82
C ALA A 168 21.05 -10.87 -16.64
N GLU A 169 22.18 -11.12 -16.00
CA GLU A 169 22.63 -12.46 -15.68
C GLU A 169 21.82 -13.03 -14.52
N ASN A 170 20.91 -13.97 -14.80
CA ASN A 170 20.04 -14.64 -13.83
C ASN A 170 19.20 -13.70 -12.95
N PRO A 171 18.30 -12.89 -13.51
CA PRO A 171 17.47 -11.97 -12.74
C PRO A 171 16.55 -12.73 -11.79
N THR A 172 16.48 -12.29 -10.56
CA THR A 172 15.65 -12.85 -9.50
C THR A 172 14.28 -12.15 -9.43
N LEU A 173 13.33 -12.75 -8.73
CA LEU A 173 12.04 -12.08 -8.45
C LEU A 173 12.24 -10.73 -7.76
N PHE A 174 13.25 -10.62 -6.91
CA PHE A 174 13.60 -9.38 -6.22
C PHE A 174 14.00 -8.27 -7.20
N ASP A 175 14.76 -8.59 -8.26
CA ASP A 175 15.16 -7.61 -9.27
C ASP A 175 13.96 -7.03 -10.02
N TYR A 176 12.98 -7.88 -10.35
CA TYR A 176 11.73 -7.45 -11.00
C TYR A 176 10.89 -6.57 -10.07
N ASP A 177 10.72 -6.97 -8.80
CA ASP A 177 9.99 -6.19 -7.79
C ASP A 177 10.66 -4.83 -7.55
N LEU A 178 11.99 -4.81 -7.43
CA LEU A 178 12.78 -3.58 -7.28
C LEU A 178 12.62 -2.65 -8.49
N ALA A 179 12.75 -3.19 -9.71
CA ALA A 179 12.63 -2.40 -10.93
C ALA A 179 11.23 -1.74 -11.04
N LEU A 180 10.17 -2.47 -10.71
CA LEU A 180 8.80 -1.94 -10.67
C LEU A 180 8.63 -0.87 -9.61
N ASN A 181 9.14 -1.08 -8.40
CA ASN A 181 9.07 -0.11 -7.31
C ASN A 181 9.80 1.19 -7.67
N LEU A 182 11.05 1.09 -8.14
CA LEU A 182 11.83 2.24 -8.58
C LEU A 182 11.16 2.99 -9.74
N TYR A 183 10.63 2.26 -10.72
CA TYR A 183 9.89 2.84 -11.82
C TYR A 183 8.65 3.60 -11.34
N TYR A 184 7.82 2.97 -10.49
CA TYR A 184 6.61 3.57 -9.95
C TYR A 184 6.91 4.87 -9.22
N PHE A 185 7.81 4.85 -8.23
CA PHE A 185 8.09 6.04 -7.42
C PHE A 185 8.72 7.17 -8.24
N THR A 186 9.68 6.86 -9.11
CA THR A 186 10.34 7.88 -9.95
C THR A 186 9.38 8.49 -10.97
N THR A 187 8.52 7.67 -11.57
CA THR A 187 7.54 8.13 -12.56
C THR A 187 6.45 8.95 -11.90
N MET A 188 5.88 8.48 -10.78
CA MET A 188 4.90 9.20 -9.98
C MET A 188 5.45 10.57 -9.55
N TRP A 189 6.68 10.61 -9.04
CA TRP A 189 7.35 11.84 -8.61
C TRP A 189 7.54 12.84 -9.74
N LYS A 190 7.91 12.38 -10.93
CA LYS A 190 8.02 13.22 -12.11
C LYS A 190 6.66 13.71 -12.61
N LYS A 191 5.69 12.80 -12.73
CA LYS A 191 4.35 13.11 -13.27
C LYS A 191 3.56 14.07 -12.36
N ARG A 192 3.80 14.10 -11.03
CA ARG A 192 3.04 14.95 -10.10
C ARG A 192 2.99 16.42 -10.51
N LYS A 193 4.13 16.99 -10.95
CA LYS A 193 4.23 18.39 -11.37
C LYS A 193 3.44 18.72 -12.64
N LYS A 194 3.20 17.72 -13.49
CA LYS A 194 2.41 17.87 -14.72
C LYS A 194 0.92 17.73 -14.44
N ILE A 195 0.56 16.90 -13.50
CA ILE A 195 -0.82 16.48 -13.22
C ILE A 195 -1.47 17.35 -12.15
N LEU A 196 -0.75 17.63 -11.07
CA LEU A 196 -1.25 18.38 -9.92
C LEU A 196 -0.70 19.81 -9.93
N LYS A 197 -1.50 20.75 -9.39
CA LYS A 197 -1.14 22.17 -9.36
C LYS A 197 -1.40 22.77 -7.97
N HIS A 198 -0.75 23.88 -7.67
CA HIS A 198 -0.95 24.66 -6.47
C HIS A 198 -0.97 23.80 -5.20
N LYS A 199 -1.98 23.96 -4.39
CA LYS A 199 -2.15 23.29 -3.10
C LYS A 199 -2.16 21.75 -3.20
N GLU A 200 -2.75 21.21 -4.27
CA GLU A 200 -2.78 19.76 -4.50
C GLU A 200 -1.38 19.20 -4.74
N LEU A 201 -0.56 19.91 -5.49
CA LEU A 201 0.84 19.53 -5.70
C LEU A 201 1.65 19.60 -4.40
N GLU A 202 1.43 20.61 -3.55
CA GLU A 202 2.10 20.72 -2.24
C GLU A 202 1.75 19.54 -1.34
N ILE A 203 0.45 19.23 -1.20
CA ILE A 203 -0.05 18.12 -0.38
C ILE A 203 0.54 16.81 -0.88
N PHE A 204 0.38 16.52 -2.17
CA PHE A 204 0.88 15.27 -2.74
C PHE A 204 2.42 15.15 -2.63
N THR A 205 3.15 16.25 -2.84
CA THR A 205 4.62 16.25 -2.71
C THR A 205 5.05 15.94 -1.28
N ARG A 206 4.33 16.46 -0.28
CA ARG A 206 4.59 16.19 1.13
C ARG A 206 4.29 14.73 1.49
N ASP A 207 3.11 14.25 1.11
CA ASP A 207 2.67 12.89 1.40
C ASP A 207 3.54 11.84 0.73
N ALA A 208 3.75 11.98 -0.59
CA ALA A 208 4.57 11.06 -1.36
C ALA A 208 6.06 11.13 -1.00
N GLY A 209 6.58 12.33 -0.76
CA GLY A 209 7.97 12.54 -0.37
C GLY A 209 8.27 11.93 1.00
N ALA A 210 7.40 12.15 1.98
CA ALA A 210 7.54 11.52 3.29
C ALA A 210 7.46 10.00 3.23
N LYS A 211 6.54 9.47 2.42
CA LYS A 211 6.42 8.02 2.20
C LYS A 211 7.70 7.43 1.59
N ILE A 212 8.30 8.11 0.62
CA ILE A 212 9.54 7.66 -0.03
C ILE A 212 10.70 7.66 0.97
N ASP A 213 10.89 8.74 1.72
CA ASP A 213 11.94 8.80 2.75
C ASP A 213 11.79 7.66 3.78
N LEU A 214 10.57 7.45 4.28
CA LEU A 214 10.29 6.38 5.25
C LEU A 214 10.47 4.98 4.67
N LEU A 215 10.14 4.76 3.39
CA LEU A 215 10.42 3.50 2.68
C LEU A 215 11.93 3.26 2.55
N ASN A 216 12.70 4.28 2.20
CA ASN A 216 14.16 4.16 2.13
C ASN A 216 14.74 3.79 3.50
N LEU A 217 14.26 4.39 4.60
CA LEU A 217 14.67 3.98 5.95
C LEU A 217 14.35 2.50 6.23
N GLN A 218 13.17 2.05 5.85
CA GLN A 218 12.73 0.67 6.04
C GLN A 218 13.60 -0.30 5.21
N TRP A 219 13.94 0.04 3.98
CA TRP A 219 14.77 -0.78 3.11
C TRP A 219 16.20 -0.86 3.61
N ILE A 220 16.81 0.25 4.06
CA ILE A 220 18.15 0.25 4.69
C ILE A 220 18.17 -0.66 5.93
N TYR A 221 17.16 -0.52 6.80
CA TYR A 221 17.05 -1.35 8.00
C TYR A 221 17.00 -2.84 7.67
N ARG A 222 16.12 -3.22 6.72
CA ARG A 222 15.96 -4.61 6.31
C ARG A 222 17.22 -5.16 5.67
N ALA A 223 17.86 -4.40 4.79
CA ALA A 223 19.10 -4.76 4.13
C ALA A 223 20.22 -5.04 5.15
N LYS A 224 20.35 -4.19 6.18
CA LYS A 224 21.34 -4.38 7.25
C LYS A 224 20.98 -5.54 8.19
N LYS A 225 19.73 -5.59 8.65
CA LYS A 225 19.31 -6.52 9.72
C LYS A 225 19.17 -7.96 9.26
N TYR A 226 18.60 -8.16 8.07
CA TYR A 226 18.21 -9.50 7.62
C TYR A 226 19.10 -10.05 6.52
N TYR A 227 19.76 -9.17 5.75
CA TYR A 227 20.55 -9.58 4.58
C TYR A 227 22.03 -9.29 4.71
N ASN A 228 22.47 -8.56 5.76
CA ASN A 228 23.88 -8.15 5.96
C ASN A 228 24.53 -7.55 4.71
N MET A 229 23.75 -6.75 3.96
CA MET A 229 24.20 -6.15 2.70
C MET A 229 25.25 -5.07 2.95
N LEU A 230 26.19 -4.94 2.02
CA LEU A 230 27.19 -3.89 2.05
C LEU A 230 26.61 -2.54 1.64
N PRO A 231 27.16 -1.41 2.13
CA PRO A 231 26.67 -0.07 1.81
C PRO A 231 26.49 0.23 0.31
N PRO A 232 27.40 -0.16 -0.59
CA PRO A 232 27.21 0.04 -2.03
C PRO A 232 25.95 -0.67 -2.57
N ASP A 233 25.71 -1.91 -2.14
CA ASP A 233 24.56 -2.71 -2.57
C ASP A 233 23.26 -2.11 -2.02
N ILE A 234 23.23 -1.68 -0.75
CA ILE A 234 22.09 -0.99 -0.16
C ILE A 234 21.72 0.25 -0.98
N SER A 235 22.74 1.03 -1.40
CA SER A 235 22.52 2.26 -2.18
C SER A 235 21.79 2.01 -3.49
N THR A 236 21.97 0.84 -4.12
CA THR A 236 21.28 0.48 -5.37
C THR A 236 19.79 0.18 -5.19
N LEU A 237 19.38 -0.17 -3.98
CA LEU A 237 17.99 -0.49 -3.66
C LEU A 237 17.13 0.76 -3.46
N LEU A 238 17.75 1.90 -3.12
CA LEU A 238 17.03 3.07 -2.65
C LEU A 238 16.33 3.81 -3.77
N ILE A 239 15.14 4.31 -3.47
CA ILE A 239 14.42 5.22 -4.36
C ILE A 239 15.23 6.51 -4.45
N PRO A 240 15.67 6.94 -5.66
CA PRO A 240 16.58 8.08 -5.84
C PRO A 240 15.82 9.42 -5.76
N ILE A 241 15.08 9.61 -4.68
CA ILE A 241 14.29 10.81 -4.38
C ILE A 241 14.56 11.18 -2.93
N HIS A 242 15.00 12.42 -2.73
CA HIS A 242 15.35 12.96 -1.42
C HIS A 242 14.36 14.08 -1.09
N TYR A 243 13.50 13.88 -0.10
CA TYR A 243 12.49 14.87 0.27
C TYR A 243 12.92 15.67 1.51
N ARG A 244 12.92 15.06 2.68
CA ARG A 244 13.39 15.67 3.94
C ARG A 244 14.67 15.02 4.47
N ILE A 245 14.96 13.80 4.03
CA ILE A 245 16.25 13.15 4.27
C ILE A 245 17.13 13.48 3.07
N HIS A 246 18.11 14.39 3.27
CA HIS A 246 19.03 14.80 2.23
C HIS A 246 20.07 13.73 1.93
N VAL A 247 20.75 13.87 0.79
CA VAL A 247 21.71 12.87 0.27
C VAL A 247 22.78 12.50 1.31
N ASP A 248 23.37 13.48 1.98
CA ASP A 248 24.45 13.25 2.98
C ASP A 248 23.92 12.45 4.17
N GLN A 249 22.73 12.83 4.69
CA GLN A 249 22.09 12.12 5.79
C GLN A 249 21.70 10.69 5.39
N LEU A 250 21.23 10.48 4.15
CA LEU A 250 20.91 9.15 3.66
C LEU A 250 22.19 8.30 3.52
N LYS A 251 23.29 8.90 3.09
CA LYS A 251 24.59 8.25 3.03
C LYS A 251 25.05 7.81 4.41
N ASP A 252 25.01 8.68 5.43
CA ASP A 252 25.36 8.32 6.82
C ASP A 252 24.50 7.14 7.32
N LEU A 253 23.21 7.11 7.00
CA LEU A 253 22.30 6.01 7.35
C LEU A 253 22.71 4.68 6.68
N VAL A 254 23.10 4.75 5.41
CA VAL A 254 23.58 3.56 4.66
C VAL A 254 24.93 3.08 5.19
N GLU A 255 25.85 3.98 5.49
CA GLU A 255 27.19 3.68 5.97
C GLU A 255 27.26 3.33 7.48
N ALA A 256 26.14 3.50 8.23
CA ALA A 256 26.10 3.15 9.64
C ALA A 256 26.64 1.72 9.90
N PRO A 257 27.61 1.53 10.83
CA PRO A 257 28.31 0.26 10.98
C PRO A 257 27.46 -0.86 11.59
N SER A 258 26.35 -0.51 12.24
CA SER A 258 25.43 -1.47 12.87
C SER A 258 23.97 -0.99 12.77
N VAL A 259 23.04 -1.92 13.04
CA VAL A 259 21.60 -1.61 13.13
C VAL A 259 21.34 -0.62 14.27
N ASP A 260 22.06 -0.72 15.41
CA ASP A 260 21.88 0.19 16.54
C ASP A 260 22.33 1.61 16.21
N GLU A 261 23.46 1.77 15.52
CA GLU A 261 23.90 3.09 15.05
C GLU A 261 22.95 3.67 13.99
N PHE A 262 22.46 2.83 13.08
CA PHE A 262 21.41 3.22 12.14
C PHE A 262 20.18 3.76 12.87
N LEU A 263 19.66 3.04 13.88
CA LEU A 263 18.49 3.48 14.64
C LEU A 263 18.73 4.79 15.40
N LYS A 264 19.92 5.00 15.94
CA LYS A 264 20.32 6.29 16.54
C LYS A 264 20.29 7.43 15.52
N LEU A 265 20.75 7.19 14.27
CA LEU A 265 20.67 8.19 13.21
C LEU A 265 19.23 8.45 12.78
N VAL A 266 18.39 7.42 12.73
CA VAL A 266 16.93 7.56 12.42
C VAL A 266 16.23 8.49 13.39
N THR A 267 16.57 8.46 14.69
CA THR A 267 15.98 9.39 15.68
C THR A 267 16.29 10.86 15.41
N ARG A 268 17.37 11.15 14.68
CA ARG A 268 17.79 12.51 14.30
C ARG A 268 17.10 13.02 13.03
N THR A 269 16.37 12.14 12.32
CA THR A 269 15.64 12.51 11.12
C THR A 269 14.46 13.42 11.44
N PRO A 270 13.97 14.22 10.48
CA PRO A 270 12.79 15.08 10.67
C PRO A 270 11.52 14.33 11.09
N TYR A 271 11.49 13.03 10.92
CA TYR A 271 10.33 12.18 11.24
C TYR A 271 10.22 11.83 12.72
N LEU A 272 11.34 11.71 13.44
CA LEU A 272 11.39 11.26 14.84
C LEU A 272 11.95 12.31 15.82
N ARG A 273 12.49 13.41 15.35
CA ARG A 273 13.15 14.44 16.19
C ARG A 273 12.32 14.92 17.40
N HIS A 274 10.99 14.78 17.35
CA HIS A 274 10.07 15.26 18.37
C HIS A 274 9.26 14.13 19.01
N THR A 275 9.66 12.88 18.81
CA THR A 275 9.02 11.73 19.46
C THR A 275 9.84 11.31 20.68
N ASP A 276 9.21 11.34 21.86
CA ASP A 276 9.76 10.79 23.10
C ASP A 276 9.78 9.26 23.00
N THR A 277 10.75 8.69 22.30
CA THR A 277 10.89 7.25 22.14
C THR A 277 11.96 6.75 23.10
N GLN A 278 11.58 6.40 24.32
CA GLN A 278 12.42 5.65 25.24
C GLN A 278 12.54 4.16 24.87
N THR A 279 11.70 3.67 23.97
CA THR A 279 11.77 2.30 23.43
C THR A 279 11.88 2.33 21.92
N PRO A 280 12.83 1.62 21.30
CA PRO A 280 12.93 1.54 19.85
C PRO A 280 11.69 0.77 19.32
N ALA A 281 10.69 1.51 18.86
CA ALA A 281 9.62 0.92 18.06
C ALA A 281 10.25 0.28 16.81
N SER A 282 9.65 -0.79 16.30
CA SER A 282 10.14 -1.37 15.03
C SER A 282 10.09 -0.33 13.92
N ILE A 283 10.96 -0.45 12.93
CA ILE A 283 10.98 0.49 11.79
C ILE A 283 9.63 0.47 11.03
N GLU A 284 8.94 -0.67 11.04
CA GLU A 284 7.61 -0.83 10.48
C GLU A 284 6.56 0.00 11.23
N THR A 285 6.62 -0.01 12.55
CA THR A 285 5.74 0.82 13.40
C THR A 285 6.03 2.30 13.18
N ILE A 286 7.30 2.69 13.12
CA ILE A 286 7.72 4.08 12.83
C ILE A 286 7.15 4.53 11.49
N TYR A 287 7.27 3.70 10.45
CA TYR A 287 6.74 3.97 9.13
C TYR A 287 5.22 4.23 9.16
N LYS A 288 4.46 3.32 9.75
CA LYS A 288 2.99 3.42 9.84
C LYS A 288 2.56 4.63 10.65
N ASP A 289 3.12 4.84 11.83
CA ASP A 289 2.76 5.94 12.73
C ASP A 289 3.08 7.32 12.13
N CYS A 290 4.22 7.46 11.46
CA CYS A 290 4.59 8.71 10.81
C CYS A 290 3.62 9.05 9.66
N LEU A 291 3.29 8.08 8.81
CA LEU A 291 2.33 8.28 7.73
C LEU A 291 0.92 8.55 8.24
N TYR A 292 0.46 7.81 9.24
CA TYR A 292 -0.85 8.01 9.87
C TYR A 292 -1.00 9.43 10.41
N ARG A 293 -0.02 9.89 11.20
CA ARG A 293 0.00 11.27 11.74
C ARG A 293 0.02 12.32 10.62
N LEU A 294 0.84 12.11 9.59
CA LEU A 294 0.96 13.03 8.46
C LEU A 294 -0.36 13.18 7.72
N TYR A 295 -0.96 12.07 7.28
CA TYR A 295 -2.20 12.09 6.52
C TYR A 295 -3.37 12.67 7.32
N LEU A 296 -3.48 12.36 8.61
CA LEU A 296 -4.51 12.96 9.47
C LEU A 296 -4.30 14.46 9.65
N ALA A 297 -3.06 14.91 9.83
CA ALA A 297 -2.75 16.34 9.95
C ALA A 297 -3.08 17.09 8.66
N ASP A 298 -2.72 16.51 7.51
CA ASP A 298 -3.00 17.09 6.20
C ASP A 298 -4.51 17.18 5.92
N ARG A 299 -5.27 16.15 6.24
CA ARG A 299 -6.72 16.19 6.15
C ARG A 299 -7.34 17.26 7.06
N ARG A 300 -6.85 17.40 8.29
CA ARG A 300 -7.35 18.42 9.23
C ARG A 300 -7.08 19.84 8.73
N SER A 301 -5.91 20.08 8.14
CA SER A 301 -5.51 21.39 7.65
C SER A 301 -6.10 21.73 6.26
N ASN A 302 -6.45 20.72 5.48
CA ASN A 302 -6.85 20.84 4.07
C ASN A 302 -8.09 20.00 3.75
N HIS A 303 -9.21 20.25 4.43
CA HIS A 303 -10.45 19.46 4.33
C HIS A 303 -10.99 19.32 2.91
N TYR A 304 -10.92 20.39 2.12
CA TYR A 304 -11.44 20.44 0.75
C TYR A 304 -10.29 20.35 -0.26
N SER A 305 -9.61 19.20 -0.26
CA SER A 305 -8.46 18.90 -1.12
C SER A 305 -8.30 17.39 -1.31
N ILE A 306 -7.29 17.00 -2.11
CA ILE A 306 -6.90 15.59 -2.24
C ILE A 306 -6.48 14.95 -0.91
N ALA A 307 -6.09 15.72 0.10
CA ALA A 307 -5.71 15.19 1.41
C ALA A 307 -6.83 14.34 2.02
N THR A 308 -8.10 14.73 1.85
CA THR A 308 -9.25 13.96 2.35
C THR A 308 -9.37 12.61 1.63
N VAL A 309 -9.21 12.60 0.32
CA VAL A 309 -9.28 11.37 -0.50
C VAL A 309 -8.08 10.47 -0.21
N ASN A 310 -6.87 11.04 -0.19
CA ASN A 310 -5.63 10.31 0.08
C ASN A 310 -5.62 9.67 1.47
N THR A 311 -6.06 10.41 2.49
CA THR A 311 -6.19 9.89 3.86
C THR A 311 -7.19 8.74 3.92
N TYR A 312 -8.33 8.84 3.23
CA TYR A 312 -9.32 7.77 3.22
C TYR A 312 -8.77 6.48 2.60
N LEU A 313 -8.13 6.60 1.42
CA LEU A 313 -7.54 5.44 0.75
C LEU A 313 -6.45 4.78 1.61
N PHE A 314 -5.61 5.59 2.26
CA PHE A 314 -4.61 5.09 3.21
C PHE A 314 -5.26 4.34 4.38
N LEU A 315 -6.28 4.91 5.02
CA LEU A 315 -6.98 4.27 6.14
C LEU A 315 -7.66 2.97 5.72
N LYS A 316 -8.24 2.94 4.51
CA LYS A 316 -8.87 1.73 3.97
C LYS A 316 -7.85 0.63 3.69
N GLU A 317 -6.69 0.96 3.14
CA GLU A 317 -5.60 0.00 2.95
C GLU A 317 -5.06 -0.54 4.28
N GLU A 318 -4.83 0.32 5.27
CA GLU A 318 -4.43 -0.08 6.62
C GLU A 318 -5.47 -0.99 7.31
N GLU A 319 -6.77 -0.72 7.11
CA GLU A 319 -7.85 -1.57 7.59
C GLU A 319 -7.77 -2.98 6.97
N LEU A 320 -7.55 -3.06 5.65
CA LEU A 320 -7.44 -4.33 4.94
C LEU A 320 -6.20 -5.13 5.38
N ASP A 321 -5.06 -4.46 5.55
CA ASP A 321 -3.83 -5.07 6.06
C ASP A 321 -4.03 -5.64 7.47
N LYS A 322 -4.71 -4.90 8.36
CA LYS A 322 -5.08 -5.36 9.70
C LYS A 322 -6.02 -6.55 9.64
N LEU A 323 -7.06 -6.51 8.81
CA LEU A 323 -8.00 -7.63 8.64
C LEU A 323 -7.31 -8.89 8.13
N THR A 324 -6.44 -8.77 7.14
CA THR A 324 -5.66 -9.89 6.61
C THR A 324 -4.79 -10.51 7.72
N THR A 325 -4.14 -9.67 8.53
CA THR A 325 -3.33 -10.12 9.67
C THR A 325 -4.20 -10.84 10.72
N VAL A 326 -5.36 -10.29 11.08
CA VAL A 326 -6.27 -10.92 12.05
C VAL A 326 -6.80 -12.25 11.55
N LEU A 327 -7.20 -12.35 10.28
CA LEU A 327 -7.62 -13.60 9.65
C LEU A 327 -6.54 -14.68 9.73
N GLU A 328 -5.27 -14.29 9.54
CA GLU A 328 -4.13 -15.19 9.70
C GLU A 328 -3.99 -15.66 11.14
N CYS A 329 -4.00 -14.73 12.10
CA CYS A 329 -3.88 -15.03 13.53
C CYS A 329 -5.01 -15.94 14.01
N VAL A 330 -6.25 -15.66 13.64
CA VAL A 330 -7.42 -16.50 13.98
C VAL A 330 -7.29 -17.90 13.37
N ARG A 331 -6.83 -17.99 12.12
CA ARG A 331 -6.60 -19.29 11.46
C ARG A 331 -5.57 -20.15 12.21
N TYR A 332 -4.55 -19.53 12.78
CA TYR A 332 -3.53 -20.23 13.58
C TYR A 332 -3.89 -20.38 15.06
N GLY A 333 -5.07 -19.92 15.46
CA GLY A 333 -5.54 -20.01 16.86
C GLY A 333 -4.76 -19.16 17.84
N LEU A 334 -4.19 -18.02 17.38
CA LEU A 334 -3.46 -17.13 18.25
C LEU A 334 -4.39 -16.43 19.26
N PRO A 335 -3.94 -16.19 20.50
CA PRO A 335 -4.70 -15.45 21.49
C PRO A 335 -5.04 -14.03 21.03
N ALA A 336 -6.23 -13.52 21.41
CA ALA A 336 -6.67 -12.18 21.07
C ALA A 336 -5.64 -11.08 21.40
N ARG A 337 -4.98 -11.19 22.57
CA ARG A 337 -3.94 -10.25 23.01
C ARG A 337 -2.75 -10.19 22.03
N GLU A 338 -2.31 -11.35 21.57
CA GLU A 338 -1.20 -11.45 20.63
C GLU A 338 -1.61 -10.93 19.25
N THR A 339 -2.79 -11.31 18.78
CA THR A 339 -3.40 -10.81 17.54
C THR A 339 -3.45 -9.28 17.53
N LEU A 340 -3.94 -8.66 18.62
CA LEU A 340 -3.99 -7.20 18.74
C LEU A 340 -2.61 -6.55 18.71
N THR A 341 -1.59 -7.20 19.26
CA THR A 341 -0.20 -6.71 19.20
C THR A 341 0.30 -6.66 17.74
N TYR A 342 0.02 -7.69 16.93
CA TYR A 342 0.43 -7.72 15.52
C TYR A 342 -0.22 -6.62 14.67
N ILE A 343 -1.43 -6.20 14.99
CA ILE A 343 -2.11 -5.11 14.25
C ILE A 343 -1.85 -3.72 14.82
N GLY A 344 -0.94 -3.60 15.81
CA GLY A 344 -0.61 -2.32 16.45
C GLY A 344 -1.69 -1.81 17.41
N GLY A 345 -2.61 -2.69 17.85
CA GLY A 345 -3.58 -2.40 18.89
C GLY A 345 -2.95 -2.52 20.28
N THR A 346 -3.23 -1.56 21.17
CA THR A 346 -2.90 -1.73 22.59
C THR A 346 -3.90 -2.72 23.20
N ALA A 347 -3.38 -3.85 23.65
CA ALA A 347 -4.13 -4.73 24.55
C ALA A 347 -4.30 -3.99 25.91
N LYS A 348 -5.31 -3.14 26.03
CA LYS A 348 -5.74 -2.57 27.31
C LYS A 348 -6.92 -3.34 27.84
#